data_f970f433c3c8effe8978ae8804e69d9e
#
_entry.id   f970f433c3c8effe8978ae8804e69d9e
#
_cell.length_a   1.000
_cell.length_b   1.000
_cell.length_c   1.000
_cell.angle_alpha   90.00
_cell.angle_beta   90.00
_cell.angle_gamma   90.00
#
_symmetry.space_group_name_H-M   'P 1'
#
loop_
_entity.id
_entity.type
_entity.pdbx_description
1 polymer ?
#
loop_
_entity_poly.entity_id
_entity_poly.type
_entity_poly.pdbx_seq_one_letter_code
_entity_poly.pdbx_strand_id
1 'polypeptide(L)'
;MILKHASILFFTLVVLSHAVMAEKPAPTHANVSYGTHERNVFDIWITPSDNPTPLVIYIHGGGFRKGNKNTITEDSLKQFQEAGLSVAAIHYRLSGTGPYPIMMEDAARCLQTIRSRAKEWNLDADKVACYGGSAGAGISLWLGFHEDLADPESDDPIARQSTRITAVATRNGQSTYDLRDFRKIFNVPDLPAEEALFPMFAVTDSTGWNDPHVHELMEDASPINHLTKDDAPVYMNYTRGDLFVNLETKSGVWVHHVKLGLHLQKAMKSLGMECSVVSPEHTETRYGSFETFLIEKLTNG
;
A
#
# COMPACT_ATOMS: atom_id res chain seq x y z
N MET A 1 -35.42 -65.89 -40.83
CA MET A 1 -35.90 -64.65 -40.24
C MET A 1 -34.73 -64.10 -39.42
N ILE A 2 -33.98 -63.18 -40.02
CA ILE A 2 -32.68 -62.66 -39.47
C ILE A 2 -32.93 -61.26 -38.92
N LEU A 3 -32.87 -61.07 -37.60
CA LEU A 3 -32.99 -59.79 -36.95
C LEU A 3 -31.64 -59.09 -37.07
N LYS A 4 -31.62 -57.93 -37.74
CA LYS A 4 -30.52 -57.00 -37.76
C LYS A 4 -30.58 -56.08 -36.53
N HIS A 5 -29.60 -56.18 -35.65
CA HIS A 5 -29.40 -55.21 -34.54
C HIS A 5 -28.65 -53.98 -35.08
N ALA A 6 -29.29 -52.79 -35.02
CA ALA A 6 -28.67 -51.53 -35.31
C ALA A 6 -28.15 -50.96 -33.99
N SER A 7 -26.81 -50.86 -33.86
CA SER A 7 -26.17 -50.18 -32.75
C SER A 7 -26.10 -48.66 -33.03
N ILE A 8 -26.80 -47.88 -32.23
CA ILE A 8 -26.74 -46.42 -32.27
C ILE A 8 -25.57 -45.97 -31.36
N LEU A 9 -24.53 -45.43 -31.97
CA LEU A 9 -23.40 -44.85 -31.29
C LEU A 9 -23.77 -43.39 -30.86
N PHE A 10 -23.94 -43.14 -29.58
CA PHE A 10 -24.08 -41.79 -29.03
C PHE A 10 -22.71 -41.16 -28.89
N PHE A 11 -22.41 -40.17 -29.72
CA PHE A 11 -21.24 -39.30 -29.55
C PHE A 11 -21.56 -38.19 -28.54
N THR A 12 -21.04 -38.31 -27.33
CA THR A 12 -21.12 -37.25 -26.33
C THR A 12 -20.05 -36.19 -26.64
N LEU A 13 -20.47 -35.03 -27.14
CA LEU A 13 -19.60 -33.90 -27.37
C LEU A 13 -19.26 -33.23 -25.99
N VAL A 14 -18.08 -33.51 -25.47
CA VAL A 14 -17.56 -32.82 -24.28
C VAL A 14 -17.05 -31.44 -24.73
N VAL A 15 -17.86 -30.41 -24.48
CA VAL A 15 -17.43 -29.02 -24.64
C VAL A 15 -16.55 -28.68 -23.45
N LEU A 16 -15.23 -28.74 -23.60
CA LEU A 16 -14.29 -28.14 -22.64
C LEU A 16 -14.42 -26.61 -22.74
N SER A 17 -15.18 -26.03 -21.81
CA SER A 17 -15.10 -24.58 -21.57
C SER A 17 -13.73 -24.26 -20.96
N HIS A 18 -12.81 -23.81 -21.76
CA HIS A 18 -11.60 -23.14 -21.26
C HIS A 18 -12.08 -21.84 -20.62
N ALA A 19 -12.03 -21.76 -19.29
CA ALA A 19 -12.08 -20.47 -18.61
C ALA A 19 -10.84 -19.69 -19.07
N VAL A 20 -11.03 -18.75 -19.98
CA VAL A 20 -10.01 -17.76 -20.30
C VAL A 20 -9.79 -16.98 -19.01
N MET A 21 -8.67 -17.23 -18.33
CA MET A 21 -8.22 -16.34 -17.26
C MET A 21 -8.04 -14.98 -17.90
N ALA A 22 -8.86 -14.01 -17.52
CA ALA A 22 -8.74 -12.67 -18.04
C ALA A 22 -7.33 -12.18 -17.71
N GLU A 23 -6.62 -11.72 -18.72
CA GLU A 23 -5.27 -11.17 -18.52
C GLU A 23 -5.40 -9.73 -18.03
N LYS A 24 -4.61 -9.37 -17.00
CA LYS A 24 -4.59 -8.01 -16.48
C LYS A 24 -4.41 -7.01 -17.62
N PRO A 25 -5.27 -5.98 -17.75
CA PRO A 25 -5.19 -5.04 -18.85
C PRO A 25 -3.85 -4.31 -18.87
N ALA A 26 -3.34 -4.05 -20.07
CA ALA A 26 -2.15 -3.25 -20.23
C ALA A 26 -2.36 -1.82 -19.69
N PRO A 27 -1.35 -1.20 -19.06
CA PRO A 27 -1.47 0.18 -18.60
C PRO A 27 -1.60 1.15 -19.77
N THR A 28 -2.27 2.26 -19.57
CA THR A 28 -2.35 3.37 -20.54
C THR A 28 -0.96 3.93 -20.82
N HIS A 29 -0.16 4.09 -19.75
CA HIS A 29 1.25 4.43 -19.86
C HIS A 29 2.06 3.49 -18.97
N ALA A 30 3.03 2.79 -19.55
CA ALA A 30 3.91 1.85 -18.85
C ALA A 30 5.28 2.48 -18.57
N ASN A 31 5.85 2.17 -17.42
CA ASN A 31 7.21 2.57 -17.03
C ASN A 31 7.47 4.08 -17.17
N VAL A 32 6.50 4.90 -16.79
CA VAL A 32 6.67 6.36 -16.76
C VAL A 32 7.71 6.71 -15.70
N SER A 33 8.77 7.41 -16.10
CA SER A 33 9.84 7.81 -15.18
C SER A 33 9.43 9.00 -14.32
N TYR A 34 9.78 8.97 -13.03
CA TYR A 34 9.66 10.09 -12.10
C TYR A 34 11.00 10.50 -11.44
N GLY A 35 12.09 9.85 -11.82
CA GLY A 35 13.43 10.12 -11.35
C GLY A 35 14.49 9.43 -12.20
N THR A 36 15.76 9.45 -11.75
CA THR A 36 16.91 8.97 -12.55
C THR A 36 17.27 7.51 -12.31
N HIS A 37 16.78 6.90 -11.22
CA HIS A 37 17.06 5.51 -10.91
C HIS A 37 16.15 4.58 -11.71
N GLU A 38 16.62 3.39 -12.10
CA GLU A 38 15.84 2.39 -12.87
C GLU A 38 14.49 2.02 -12.23
N ARG A 39 14.40 2.10 -10.89
CA ARG A 39 13.17 1.85 -10.16
C ARG A 39 12.30 3.10 -9.96
N ASN A 40 12.72 4.26 -10.41
CA ASN A 40 11.89 5.46 -10.37
C ASN A 40 10.90 5.47 -11.56
N VAL A 41 10.05 4.46 -11.62
CA VAL A 41 9.05 4.27 -12.67
C VAL A 41 7.70 3.81 -12.09
N PHE A 42 6.62 4.16 -12.78
CA PHE A 42 5.27 3.67 -12.48
C PHE A 42 4.52 3.30 -13.76
N ASP A 43 3.49 2.48 -13.61
CA ASP A 43 2.46 2.25 -14.62
C ASP A 43 1.19 2.97 -14.21
N ILE A 44 0.43 3.45 -15.17
CA ILE A 44 -0.86 4.08 -14.92
C ILE A 44 -1.91 3.59 -15.90
N TRP A 45 -3.09 3.26 -15.38
CA TRP A 45 -4.32 2.93 -16.10
C TRP A 45 -5.28 4.11 -15.93
N ILE A 46 -5.47 4.87 -16.99
CA ILE A 46 -6.39 6.01 -17.00
C ILE A 46 -7.76 5.50 -17.40
N THR A 47 -8.74 5.74 -16.54
CA THR A 47 -10.13 5.38 -16.81
C THR A 47 -10.78 6.44 -17.72
N PRO A 48 -11.35 6.06 -18.88
CA PRO A 48 -12.01 6.99 -19.77
C PRO A 48 -13.16 7.70 -19.07
N SER A 49 -13.18 9.05 -19.14
CA SER A 49 -14.22 9.88 -18.54
C SER A 49 -14.23 11.28 -19.15
N ASP A 50 -15.40 11.90 -19.23
CA ASP A 50 -15.56 13.32 -19.63
C ASP A 50 -15.11 14.28 -18.52
N ASN A 51 -15.07 13.81 -17.27
CA ASN A 51 -14.63 14.57 -16.10
C ASN A 51 -13.31 14.05 -15.58
N PRO A 52 -12.50 14.85 -14.86
CA PRO A 52 -11.30 14.36 -14.18
C PRO A 52 -11.61 13.20 -13.24
N THR A 53 -10.82 12.12 -13.35
CA THR A 53 -11.01 10.90 -12.56
C THR A 53 -10.16 10.92 -11.29
N PRO A 54 -10.69 10.50 -10.12
CA PRO A 54 -9.90 10.27 -8.94
C PRO A 54 -8.83 9.19 -9.18
N LEU A 55 -7.76 9.20 -8.38
CA LEU A 55 -6.61 8.31 -8.54
C LEU A 55 -6.42 7.41 -7.31
N VAL A 56 -6.15 6.14 -7.55
CA VAL A 56 -5.66 5.20 -6.54
C VAL A 56 -4.23 4.80 -6.88
N ILE A 57 -3.29 4.93 -5.93
CA ILE A 57 -1.89 4.53 -6.09
C ILE A 57 -1.63 3.24 -5.32
N TYR A 58 -1.25 2.19 -6.04
CA TYR A 58 -0.77 0.94 -5.46
C TYR A 58 0.73 0.98 -5.19
N ILE A 59 1.13 0.63 -3.96
CA ILE A 59 2.52 0.57 -3.51
C ILE A 59 2.83 -0.86 -3.07
N HIS A 60 3.80 -1.51 -3.72
CA HIS A 60 4.11 -2.91 -3.45
C HIS A 60 4.81 -3.12 -2.10
N GLY A 61 4.60 -4.28 -1.49
CA GLY A 61 5.34 -4.74 -0.32
C GLY A 61 6.71 -5.33 -0.65
N GLY A 62 7.27 -6.07 0.31
CA GLY A 62 8.54 -6.78 0.13
C GLY A 62 9.64 -6.36 1.10
N GLY A 63 9.29 -5.80 2.27
CA GLY A 63 10.23 -5.43 3.33
C GLY A 63 11.27 -4.41 2.87
N PHE A 64 10.91 -3.52 1.95
CA PHE A 64 11.81 -2.54 1.31
C PHE A 64 13.02 -3.15 0.60
N ARG A 65 13.18 -4.48 0.58
CA ARG A 65 14.31 -5.21 -0.01
C ARG A 65 14.01 -5.80 -1.39
N LYS A 66 12.73 -5.94 -1.73
CA LYS A 66 12.24 -6.54 -2.98
C LYS A 66 10.82 -6.07 -3.28
N GLY A 67 10.27 -6.51 -4.37
CA GLY A 67 8.89 -6.25 -4.78
C GLY A 67 8.79 -5.63 -6.16
N ASN A 68 7.57 -5.61 -6.68
CA ASN A 68 7.30 -5.21 -8.05
C ASN A 68 5.91 -4.56 -8.17
N LYS A 69 5.81 -3.45 -8.91
CA LYS A 69 4.54 -2.77 -9.21
C LYS A 69 3.54 -3.68 -9.94
N ASN A 70 4.04 -4.69 -10.66
CA ASN A 70 3.18 -5.65 -11.38
C ASN A 70 2.38 -6.57 -10.45
N THR A 71 2.62 -6.53 -9.14
CA THR A 71 1.85 -7.33 -8.16
C THR A 71 0.50 -6.71 -7.76
N ILE A 72 0.13 -5.55 -8.32
CA ILE A 72 -1.27 -5.10 -8.27
C ILE A 72 -2.18 -6.20 -8.84
N THR A 73 -3.25 -6.53 -8.12
CA THR A 73 -4.19 -7.58 -8.55
C THR A 73 -5.10 -7.08 -9.66
N GLU A 74 -5.48 -7.99 -10.55
CA GLU A 74 -6.47 -7.71 -11.58
C GLU A 74 -7.81 -7.31 -10.97
N ASP A 75 -8.24 -8.01 -9.92
CA ASP A 75 -9.50 -7.75 -9.24
C ASP A 75 -9.58 -6.33 -8.66
N SER A 76 -8.54 -5.87 -7.95
CA SER A 76 -8.51 -4.51 -7.41
C SER A 76 -8.49 -3.47 -8.54
N LEU A 77 -7.66 -3.70 -9.58
CA LEU A 77 -7.59 -2.81 -10.74
C LEU A 77 -8.97 -2.67 -11.41
N LYS A 78 -9.64 -3.80 -11.65
CA LYS A 78 -10.97 -3.84 -12.25
C LYS A 78 -12.00 -3.12 -11.40
N GLN A 79 -12.06 -3.39 -10.09
CA GLN A 79 -13.00 -2.75 -9.17
C GLN A 79 -12.85 -1.22 -9.17
N PHE A 80 -11.61 -0.70 -9.13
CA PHE A 80 -11.37 0.73 -9.18
C PHE A 80 -11.78 1.36 -10.52
N GLN A 81 -11.42 0.71 -11.65
CA GLN A 81 -11.78 1.23 -12.97
C GLN A 81 -13.29 1.20 -13.22
N GLU A 82 -13.99 0.13 -12.80
CA GLU A 82 -15.45 0.03 -12.88
C GLU A 82 -16.16 1.09 -12.03
N ALA A 83 -15.51 1.56 -10.95
CA ALA A 83 -15.99 2.67 -10.14
C ALA A 83 -15.60 4.07 -10.69
N GLY A 84 -14.97 4.13 -11.86
CA GLY A 84 -14.57 5.39 -12.52
C GLY A 84 -13.25 5.98 -12.01
N LEU A 85 -12.43 5.22 -11.28
CA LEU A 85 -11.15 5.68 -10.77
C LEU A 85 -10.00 5.26 -11.71
N SER A 86 -9.03 6.14 -11.89
CA SER A 86 -7.74 5.81 -12.48
C SER A 86 -6.83 5.15 -11.45
N VAL A 87 -5.88 4.33 -11.91
CA VAL A 87 -5.01 3.55 -11.02
C VAL A 87 -3.57 3.70 -11.45
N ALA A 88 -2.67 3.94 -10.49
CA ALA A 88 -1.21 3.85 -10.71
C ALA A 88 -0.61 2.73 -9.85
N ALA A 89 0.44 2.10 -10.36
CA ALA A 89 1.25 1.14 -9.60
C ALA A 89 2.71 1.56 -9.67
N ILE A 90 3.34 1.77 -8.52
CA ILE A 90 4.67 2.39 -8.47
C ILE A 90 5.76 1.40 -8.06
N HIS A 91 6.95 1.61 -8.59
CA HIS A 91 8.20 1.16 -7.98
C HIS A 91 8.78 2.26 -7.11
N TYR A 92 9.69 1.91 -6.24
CA TYR A 92 10.52 2.80 -5.41
C TYR A 92 11.89 2.16 -5.21
N ARG A 93 12.93 2.95 -4.89
CA ARG A 93 14.26 2.43 -4.56
C ARG A 93 14.18 1.53 -3.33
N LEU A 94 14.89 0.42 -3.37
CA LEU A 94 14.95 -0.55 -2.28
C LEU A 94 16.09 -0.21 -1.32
N SER A 95 16.02 -0.70 -0.09
CA SER A 95 17.02 -0.45 0.96
C SER A 95 18.43 -0.98 0.62
N GLY A 96 18.57 -1.84 -0.38
CA GLY A 96 19.87 -2.21 -0.95
C GLY A 96 20.52 -1.11 -1.81
N THR A 97 19.75 -0.09 -2.24
CA THR A 97 20.26 1.09 -2.95
C THR A 97 20.66 2.20 -1.97
N GLY A 98 19.95 2.30 -0.87
CA GLY A 98 20.18 3.27 0.21
C GLY A 98 19.17 3.12 1.34
N PRO A 99 19.48 3.59 2.55
CA PRO A 99 18.60 3.49 3.70
C PRO A 99 17.40 4.47 3.62
N TYR A 100 16.54 4.44 4.62
CA TYR A 100 15.54 5.46 4.88
C TYR A 100 16.20 6.86 4.83
N PRO A 101 15.56 7.89 4.22
CA PRO A 101 14.15 7.95 3.79
C PRO A 101 13.90 7.67 2.30
N ILE A 102 14.87 7.20 1.51
CA ILE A 102 14.80 7.20 0.04
C ILE A 102 13.54 6.54 -0.55
N MET A 103 13.00 5.49 0.09
CA MET A 103 11.81 4.79 -0.39
C MET A 103 10.53 5.60 -0.19
N MET A 104 10.46 6.40 0.87
CA MET A 104 9.34 7.30 1.16
C MET A 104 9.38 8.52 0.24
N GLU A 105 10.58 9.12 0.07
CA GLU A 105 10.82 10.23 -0.85
C GLU A 105 10.48 9.86 -2.30
N ASP A 106 10.81 8.64 -2.72
CA ASP A 106 10.48 8.15 -4.05
C ASP A 106 8.96 8.06 -4.26
N ALA A 107 8.23 7.56 -3.27
CA ALA A 107 6.77 7.50 -3.36
C ALA A 107 6.14 8.90 -3.37
N ALA A 108 6.63 9.82 -2.55
CA ALA A 108 6.22 11.21 -2.55
C ALA A 108 6.52 11.89 -3.90
N ARG A 109 7.72 11.69 -4.44
CA ARG A 109 8.11 12.23 -5.75
C ARG A 109 7.28 11.65 -6.89
N CYS A 110 6.95 10.36 -6.83
CA CYS A 110 6.05 9.73 -7.81
C CYS A 110 4.67 10.37 -7.78
N LEU A 111 4.08 10.56 -6.60
CA LEU A 111 2.80 11.26 -6.42
C LEU A 111 2.84 12.68 -6.98
N GLN A 112 3.87 13.45 -6.65
CA GLN A 112 4.07 14.80 -7.19
C GLN A 112 4.17 14.79 -8.73
N THR A 113 4.89 13.82 -9.31
CA THR A 113 5.02 13.65 -10.77
C THR A 113 3.67 13.37 -11.41
N ILE A 114 2.86 12.48 -10.83
CA ILE A 114 1.51 12.19 -11.34
C ILE A 114 0.63 13.45 -11.28
N ARG A 115 0.65 14.18 -10.16
CA ARG A 115 -0.11 15.42 -9.99
C ARG A 115 0.31 16.51 -10.98
N SER A 116 1.58 16.64 -11.27
CA SER A 116 2.07 17.61 -12.29
C SER A 116 1.52 17.33 -13.69
N ARG A 117 1.07 16.10 -13.95
CA ARG A 117 0.48 15.64 -15.22
C ARG A 117 -1.04 15.43 -15.15
N ALA A 118 -1.67 15.80 -14.03
CA ALA A 118 -3.10 15.54 -13.81
C ALA A 118 -3.98 16.11 -14.93
N LYS A 119 -3.69 17.34 -15.39
CA LYS A 119 -4.42 17.96 -16.51
C LYS A 119 -4.24 17.19 -17.83
N GLU A 120 -3.02 16.71 -18.12
CA GLU A 120 -2.71 15.93 -19.33
C GLU A 120 -3.48 14.60 -19.35
N TRP A 121 -3.62 13.98 -18.18
CA TRP A 121 -4.22 12.66 -18.01
C TRP A 121 -5.67 12.65 -17.55
N ASN A 122 -6.31 13.81 -17.50
CA ASN A 122 -7.68 13.98 -17.02
C ASN A 122 -7.89 13.35 -15.63
N LEU A 123 -6.94 13.61 -14.69
CA LEU A 123 -7.02 13.18 -13.30
C LEU A 123 -7.48 14.33 -12.40
N ASP A 124 -8.24 13.99 -11.36
CA ASP A 124 -8.53 14.87 -10.24
C ASP A 124 -7.34 14.89 -9.28
N ALA A 125 -6.53 15.94 -9.31
CA ALA A 125 -5.33 16.08 -8.50
C ALA A 125 -5.61 16.14 -7.00
N ASP A 126 -6.82 16.50 -6.58
CA ASP A 126 -7.21 16.64 -5.18
C ASP A 126 -7.77 15.34 -4.61
N LYS A 127 -8.17 14.39 -5.46
CA LYS A 127 -8.75 13.11 -5.07
C LYS A 127 -7.79 11.95 -5.33
N VAL A 128 -6.80 11.81 -4.45
CA VAL A 128 -5.77 10.77 -4.56
C VAL A 128 -5.75 9.93 -3.28
N ALA A 129 -5.78 8.61 -3.42
CA ALA A 129 -5.61 7.68 -2.32
C ALA A 129 -4.45 6.71 -2.57
N CYS A 130 -3.84 6.21 -1.50
CA CYS A 130 -2.78 5.21 -1.57
C CYS A 130 -3.19 3.90 -0.89
N TYR A 131 -2.74 2.78 -1.44
CA TYR A 131 -2.84 1.50 -0.74
C TYR A 131 -1.65 0.60 -1.02
N GLY A 132 -1.41 -0.31 -0.07
CA GLY A 132 -0.34 -1.27 -0.22
C GLY A 132 -0.36 -2.36 0.85
N GLY A 133 0.57 -3.32 0.72
CA GLY A 133 0.75 -4.39 1.69
C GLY A 133 2.13 -4.33 2.35
N SER A 134 2.23 -4.64 3.66
CA SER A 134 3.51 -4.69 4.38
C SER A 134 4.30 -3.39 4.19
N ALA A 135 5.52 -3.41 3.64
CA ALA A 135 6.31 -2.21 3.37
C ALA A 135 5.54 -1.14 2.56
N GLY A 136 4.76 -1.55 1.54
CA GLY A 136 3.92 -0.61 0.78
C GLY A 136 2.78 -0.01 1.60
N ALA A 137 2.29 -0.74 2.61
CA ALA A 137 1.33 -0.22 3.58
C ALA A 137 1.97 0.88 4.45
N GLY A 138 3.21 0.65 4.91
CA GLY A 138 3.95 1.66 5.67
C GLY A 138 4.22 2.92 4.87
N ILE A 139 4.62 2.80 3.60
CA ILE A 139 4.78 3.96 2.70
C ILE A 139 3.44 4.70 2.53
N SER A 140 2.33 3.96 2.34
CA SER A 140 1.00 4.56 2.19
C SER A 140 0.56 5.33 3.43
N LEU A 141 0.81 4.78 4.63
CA LEU A 141 0.53 5.46 5.91
C LEU A 141 1.43 6.68 6.12
N TRP A 142 2.71 6.56 5.76
CA TRP A 142 3.65 7.67 5.86
C TRP A 142 3.21 8.85 4.97
N LEU A 143 2.83 8.60 3.71
CA LEU A 143 2.24 9.62 2.84
C LEU A 143 0.92 10.20 3.39
N GLY A 144 0.15 9.37 4.11
CA GLY A 144 -1.13 9.77 4.69
C GLY A 144 -1.02 10.71 5.88
N PHE A 145 0.12 10.70 6.60
CA PHE A 145 0.30 11.41 7.87
C PHE A 145 1.48 12.37 7.87
N HIS A 146 2.48 12.15 7.01
CA HIS A 146 3.63 13.06 6.93
C HIS A 146 3.19 14.45 6.47
N GLU A 147 3.88 15.50 6.92
CA GLU A 147 3.66 16.85 6.44
C GLU A 147 3.76 16.94 4.92
N ASP A 148 3.07 17.92 4.34
CA ASP A 148 3.12 18.13 2.89
C ASP A 148 4.54 18.51 2.46
N LEU A 149 5.09 17.76 1.51
CA LEU A 149 6.42 17.99 0.95
C LEU A 149 6.42 18.95 -0.24
N ALA A 150 5.30 19.64 -0.49
CA ALA A 150 5.26 20.68 -1.51
C ALA A 150 6.22 21.83 -1.16
N ASP A 151 7.07 22.20 -2.11
CA ASP A 151 7.89 23.40 -2.05
C ASP A 151 7.40 24.40 -3.11
N PRO A 152 6.51 25.33 -2.75
CA PRO A 152 5.94 26.31 -3.69
C PRO A 152 6.99 27.20 -4.37
N GLU A 153 8.14 27.42 -3.72
CA GLU A 153 9.22 28.29 -4.21
C GLU A 153 10.26 27.52 -5.05
N SER A 154 10.11 26.19 -5.18
CA SER A 154 11.04 25.37 -5.96
C SER A 154 11.04 25.75 -7.45
N ASP A 155 12.20 25.77 -8.08
CA ASP A 155 12.35 25.88 -9.53
C ASP A 155 11.82 24.63 -10.26
N ASP A 156 11.74 23.50 -9.58
CA ASP A 156 11.16 22.26 -10.11
C ASP A 156 9.63 22.26 -9.96
N PRO A 157 8.88 22.31 -11.07
CA PRO A 157 7.41 22.34 -11.03
C PRO A 157 6.80 21.07 -10.43
N ILE A 158 7.53 19.95 -10.38
CA ILE A 158 7.08 18.72 -9.75
C ILE A 158 7.16 18.86 -8.22
N ALA A 159 8.23 19.43 -7.69
CA ALA A 159 8.39 19.65 -6.25
C ALA A 159 7.34 20.61 -5.67
N ARG A 160 6.72 21.45 -6.51
CA ARG A 160 5.61 22.34 -6.09
C ARG A 160 4.29 21.62 -5.85
N GLN A 161 4.16 20.35 -6.27
CA GLN A 161 2.92 19.58 -6.10
C GLN A 161 2.81 19.03 -4.67
N SER A 162 1.60 19.10 -4.11
CA SER A 162 1.31 18.53 -2.79
C SER A 162 1.54 17.02 -2.72
N THR A 163 1.91 16.51 -1.54
CA THR A 163 1.96 15.07 -1.22
C THR A 163 0.80 14.61 -0.33
N ARG A 164 -0.12 15.51 0.07
CA ARG A 164 -1.31 15.15 0.86
C ARG A 164 -2.24 14.24 0.07
N ILE A 165 -2.84 13.26 0.74
CA ILE A 165 -3.76 12.29 0.10
C ILE A 165 -5.09 12.21 0.83
N THR A 166 -6.13 11.76 0.13
CA THR A 166 -7.53 11.74 0.60
C THR A 166 -7.84 10.56 1.52
N ALA A 167 -7.23 9.40 1.29
CA ALA A 167 -7.47 8.18 2.07
C ALA A 167 -6.30 7.19 1.95
N VAL A 168 -6.17 6.31 2.95
CA VAL A 168 -5.17 5.24 2.97
C VAL A 168 -5.84 3.89 3.24
N ALA A 169 -5.46 2.86 2.46
CA ALA A 169 -5.81 1.49 2.80
C ALA A 169 -4.57 0.60 2.90
N THR A 170 -4.58 -0.37 3.82
CA THR A 170 -3.42 -1.24 4.05
C THR A 170 -3.79 -2.71 4.21
N ARG A 171 -2.86 -3.58 3.81
CA ARG A 171 -2.88 -5.01 4.13
C ARG A 171 -1.67 -5.36 4.97
N ASN A 172 -1.90 -5.86 6.21
CA ASN A 172 -0.84 -6.22 7.15
C ASN A 172 0.17 -5.07 7.36
N GLY A 173 -0.32 -3.84 7.53
CA GLY A 173 0.49 -2.63 7.62
C GLY A 173 1.15 -2.44 8.99
N GLN A 174 2.27 -1.74 9.01
CA GLN A 174 2.98 -1.32 10.21
C GLN A 174 2.65 0.15 10.50
N SER A 175 2.17 0.44 11.70
CA SER A 175 1.95 1.81 12.18
C SER A 175 3.22 2.45 12.74
N THR A 176 4.20 1.64 13.09
CA THR A 176 5.52 2.05 13.61
C THR A 176 6.63 1.20 13.00
N TYR A 177 7.81 1.76 12.90
CA TYR A 177 9.06 1.07 12.56
C TYR A 177 10.08 1.16 13.71
N ASP A 178 9.66 1.74 14.84
CA ASP A 178 10.49 1.81 16.04
C ASP A 178 10.49 0.48 16.79
N LEU A 179 11.66 -0.13 16.91
CA LEU A 179 11.83 -1.39 17.63
C LEU A 179 11.39 -1.29 19.09
N ARG A 180 11.54 -0.11 19.71
CA ARG A 180 11.13 0.15 21.10
C ARG A 180 9.59 0.06 21.23
N ASP A 181 8.86 0.51 20.22
CA ASP A 181 7.40 0.43 20.19
C ASP A 181 6.92 -1.00 19.94
N PHE A 182 7.53 -1.75 19.03
CA PHE A 182 7.23 -3.18 18.89
C PHE A 182 7.37 -3.90 20.23
N ARG A 183 8.47 -3.67 20.96
CA ARG A 183 8.72 -4.27 22.28
C ARG A 183 7.62 -3.91 23.29
N LYS A 184 7.16 -2.66 23.30
CA LYS A 184 6.04 -2.20 24.18
C LYS A 184 4.70 -2.81 23.75
N ILE A 185 4.37 -2.78 22.46
CA ILE A 185 3.09 -3.27 21.93
C ILE A 185 2.89 -4.75 22.22
N PHE A 186 3.96 -5.55 22.09
CA PHE A 186 3.91 -6.99 22.35
C PHE A 186 4.24 -7.37 23.79
N ASN A 187 4.72 -6.43 24.61
CA ASN A 187 5.23 -6.70 25.97
C ASN A 187 6.34 -7.75 25.97
N VAL A 188 7.26 -7.66 25.02
CA VAL A 188 8.44 -8.52 24.86
C VAL A 188 9.70 -7.63 24.79
N PRO A 189 10.33 -7.30 25.94
CA PRO A 189 11.41 -6.30 26.01
C PRO A 189 12.60 -6.59 25.11
N ASP A 190 12.93 -7.89 24.91
CA ASP A 190 14.07 -8.35 24.14
C ASP A 190 13.67 -8.83 22.73
N LEU A 191 12.50 -8.40 22.23
CA LEU A 191 12.06 -8.74 20.87
C LEU A 191 13.16 -8.32 19.87
N PRO A 192 13.69 -9.25 19.04
CA PRO A 192 14.74 -8.93 18.08
C PRO A 192 14.21 -8.04 16.97
N ALA A 193 15.09 -7.27 16.33
CA ALA A 193 14.73 -6.52 15.14
C ALA A 193 14.40 -7.47 13.97
N GLU A 194 13.44 -7.07 13.13
CA GLU A 194 13.15 -7.76 11.88
C GLU A 194 14.27 -7.48 10.86
N GLU A 195 14.65 -8.51 10.10
CA GLU A 195 15.79 -8.43 9.17
C GLU A 195 15.71 -7.30 8.14
N ALA A 196 14.51 -6.90 7.72
CA ALA A 196 14.34 -5.82 6.76
C ALA A 196 14.69 -4.44 7.34
N LEU A 197 14.64 -4.29 8.66
CA LEU A 197 14.97 -3.03 9.33
C LEU A 197 16.47 -2.74 9.32
N PHE A 198 17.34 -3.76 9.27
CA PHE A 198 18.78 -3.56 9.23
C PHE A 198 19.22 -2.69 8.03
N PRO A 199 18.97 -3.08 6.78
CA PRO A 199 19.33 -2.22 5.64
C PRO A 199 18.45 -0.97 5.56
N MET A 200 17.23 -0.98 6.10
CA MET A 200 16.35 0.19 6.10
C MET A 200 16.97 1.34 6.91
N PHE A 201 17.61 1.03 8.03
CA PHE A 201 18.23 2.03 8.91
C PHE A 201 19.77 2.01 8.87
N ALA A 202 20.36 1.36 7.88
CA ALA A 202 21.82 1.18 7.75
C ALA A 202 22.49 0.56 8.99
N VAL A 203 21.75 -0.21 9.76
CA VAL A 203 22.27 -0.93 10.94
C VAL A 203 22.93 -2.23 10.47
N THR A 204 24.15 -2.49 10.91
CA THR A 204 24.94 -3.66 10.49
C THR A 204 24.95 -4.80 11.52
N ASP A 205 24.71 -4.46 12.79
CA ASP A 205 24.67 -5.42 13.88
C ASP A 205 23.71 -4.98 15.01
N SER A 206 23.52 -5.83 16.01
CA SER A 206 22.55 -5.58 17.09
C SER A 206 22.88 -4.39 17.99
N THR A 207 24.12 -3.90 18.01
CA THR A 207 24.53 -2.77 18.85
C THR A 207 24.08 -1.43 18.26
N GLY A 208 23.97 -1.35 16.93
CA GLY A 208 23.51 -0.17 16.21
C GLY A 208 22.08 0.27 16.57
N TRP A 209 21.24 -0.63 17.09
CA TRP A 209 19.89 -0.28 17.57
C TRP A 209 19.86 0.64 18.80
N ASN A 210 21.01 0.88 19.44
CA ASN A 210 21.13 1.80 20.56
C ASN A 210 21.69 3.17 20.14
N ASP A 211 21.99 3.37 18.85
CA ASP A 211 22.46 4.64 18.33
C ASP A 211 21.33 5.68 18.37
N PRO A 212 21.52 6.85 19.01
CA PRO A 212 20.52 7.92 19.02
C PRO A 212 20.06 8.36 17.62
N HIS A 213 20.95 8.39 16.65
CA HIS A 213 20.59 8.73 15.28
C HIS A 213 19.66 7.68 14.64
N VAL A 214 19.89 6.38 14.91
CA VAL A 214 18.98 5.32 14.46
C VAL A 214 17.61 5.46 15.14
N HIS A 215 17.56 5.90 16.40
CA HIS A 215 16.30 6.19 17.09
C HIS A 215 15.53 7.33 16.39
N GLU A 216 16.19 8.42 16.02
CA GLU A 216 15.58 9.52 15.26
C GLU A 216 15.01 9.02 13.91
N LEU A 217 15.80 8.22 13.17
CA LEU A 217 15.33 7.64 11.91
C LEU A 217 14.12 6.69 12.09
N MET A 218 14.11 5.87 13.16
CA MET A 218 12.99 4.99 13.46
C MET A 218 11.72 5.77 13.85
N GLU A 219 11.89 6.87 14.59
CA GLU A 219 10.79 7.77 14.96
C GLU A 219 10.21 8.44 13.72
N ASP A 220 11.05 8.98 12.86
CA ASP A 220 10.64 9.67 11.63
C ASP A 220 10.06 8.71 10.57
N ALA A 221 10.56 7.48 10.48
CA ALA A 221 10.00 6.45 9.60
C ALA A 221 8.62 5.94 10.06
N SER A 222 8.26 6.13 11.33
CA SER A 222 7.05 5.57 11.95
C SER A 222 5.83 6.44 11.67
N PRO A 223 4.88 5.99 10.82
CA PRO A 223 3.74 6.83 10.42
C PRO A 223 2.95 7.42 11.59
N ILE A 224 2.79 6.66 12.69
CA ILE A 224 2.01 7.08 13.85
C ILE A 224 2.55 8.36 14.52
N ASN A 225 3.85 8.64 14.36
CA ASN A 225 4.49 9.81 14.98
C ASN A 225 4.22 11.12 14.24
N HIS A 226 3.77 11.03 12.98
CA HIS A 226 3.36 12.19 12.18
C HIS A 226 1.87 12.50 12.30
N LEU A 227 1.10 11.61 12.94
CA LEU A 227 -0.36 11.66 12.96
C LEU A 227 -0.90 12.98 13.55
N THR A 228 -1.68 13.70 12.76
CA THR A 228 -2.43 14.90 13.13
C THR A 228 -3.93 14.72 12.82
N LYS A 229 -4.78 15.61 13.36
CA LYS A 229 -6.26 15.48 13.24
C LYS A 229 -6.82 15.70 11.82
N ASP A 230 -6.03 16.29 10.92
CA ASP A 230 -6.40 16.64 9.54
C ASP A 230 -5.84 15.65 8.51
N ASP A 231 -5.28 14.54 8.99
CA ASP A 231 -4.74 13.51 8.12
C ASP A 231 -5.83 12.59 7.54
N ALA A 232 -5.40 11.77 6.58
CA ALA A 232 -6.27 10.89 5.83
C ALA A 232 -6.94 9.81 6.71
N PRO A 233 -8.24 9.52 6.51
CA PRO A 233 -8.89 8.35 7.09
C PRO A 233 -8.24 7.05 6.60
N VAL A 234 -8.29 5.99 7.45
CA VAL A 234 -7.53 4.76 7.21
C VAL A 234 -8.41 3.51 7.29
N TYR A 235 -8.18 2.58 6.37
CA TYR A 235 -8.68 1.20 6.45
C TYR A 235 -7.51 0.21 6.50
N MET A 236 -7.45 -0.61 7.56
CA MET A 236 -6.39 -1.60 7.75
C MET A 236 -6.97 -3.02 7.78
N ASN A 237 -6.50 -3.87 6.88
CA ASN A 237 -6.86 -5.28 6.85
C ASN A 237 -5.68 -6.15 7.28
N TYR A 238 -5.92 -7.06 8.22
CA TYR A 238 -4.97 -8.05 8.70
C TYR A 238 -5.47 -9.45 8.41
N THR A 239 -4.60 -10.27 7.80
CA THR A 239 -4.94 -11.66 7.45
C THR A 239 -4.81 -12.61 8.64
N ARG A 240 -4.19 -12.17 9.73
CA ARG A 240 -4.01 -12.91 10.98
C ARG A 240 -4.64 -12.14 12.12
N GLY A 241 -5.11 -12.89 13.12
CA GLY A 241 -5.67 -12.35 14.33
C GLY A 241 -4.64 -11.96 15.40
N ASP A 242 -5.14 -11.77 16.64
CA ASP A 242 -4.33 -11.43 17.82
C ASP A 242 -3.59 -12.67 18.34
N LEU A 243 -2.52 -13.06 17.65
CA LEU A 243 -1.68 -14.19 18.02
C LEU A 243 -0.76 -13.83 19.19
N PHE A 244 -0.45 -14.81 20.05
CA PHE A 244 0.53 -14.61 21.11
C PHE A 244 1.95 -14.43 20.51
N VAL A 245 2.67 -13.41 20.96
CA VAL A 245 4.04 -13.08 20.54
C VAL A 245 5.01 -13.27 21.70
N ASN A 246 6.10 -13.97 21.45
CA ASN A 246 7.23 -14.16 22.35
C ASN A 246 8.55 -14.13 21.59
N LEU A 247 9.68 -14.40 22.25
CA LEU A 247 11.02 -14.37 21.64
C LEU A 247 11.23 -15.42 20.53
N GLU A 248 10.46 -16.51 20.52
CA GLU A 248 10.54 -17.56 19.51
C GLU A 248 9.64 -17.28 18.30
N THR A 249 8.79 -16.25 18.39
CA THR A 249 7.84 -15.89 17.34
C THR A 249 8.60 -15.32 16.14
N LYS A 250 8.40 -15.93 14.96
CA LYS A 250 9.00 -15.44 13.71
C LYS A 250 8.59 -14.00 13.43
N SER A 251 9.52 -13.18 12.99
CA SER A 251 9.30 -11.74 12.73
C SER A 251 8.13 -11.47 11.78
N GLY A 252 7.95 -12.30 10.75
CA GLY A 252 6.80 -12.19 9.82
C GLY A 252 5.41 -12.35 10.49
N VAL A 253 5.33 -12.80 11.76
CA VAL A 253 4.08 -12.83 12.54
C VAL A 253 3.84 -11.46 13.18
N TRP A 254 4.80 -10.96 13.96
CA TRP A 254 4.61 -9.75 14.74
C TRP A 254 4.71 -8.46 13.91
N VAL A 255 5.49 -8.42 12.82
CA VAL A 255 5.49 -7.24 11.90
C VAL A 255 4.19 -7.09 11.10
N HIS A 256 3.36 -8.13 11.02
CA HIS A 256 2.07 -8.13 10.33
C HIS A 256 0.89 -8.36 11.29
N HIS A 257 1.09 -8.04 12.55
CA HIS A 257 0.14 -8.34 13.61
C HIS A 257 -0.94 -7.26 13.72
N VAL A 258 -2.17 -7.67 14.00
CA VAL A 258 -3.33 -6.77 14.13
C VAL A 258 -3.15 -5.71 15.23
N LYS A 259 -2.37 -5.99 16.27
CA LYS A 259 -2.06 -5.01 17.34
C LYS A 259 -1.44 -3.73 16.81
N LEU A 260 -0.72 -3.75 15.69
CA LEU A 260 -0.18 -2.55 15.06
C LEU A 260 -1.30 -1.67 14.51
N GLY A 261 -2.32 -2.27 13.90
CA GLY A 261 -3.50 -1.55 13.45
C GLY A 261 -4.35 -1.03 14.60
N LEU A 262 -4.55 -1.85 15.65
CA LEU A 262 -5.30 -1.43 16.83
C LEU A 262 -4.60 -0.30 17.58
N HIS A 263 -3.26 -0.29 17.59
CA HIS A 263 -2.46 0.78 18.16
C HIS A 263 -2.71 2.10 17.42
N LEU A 264 -2.63 2.10 16.09
CA LEU A 264 -2.96 3.25 15.25
C LEU A 264 -4.42 3.68 15.40
N GLN A 265 -5.36 2.73 15.37
CA GLN A 265 -6.79 3.01 15.52
C GLN A 265 -7.09 3.75 16.85
N LYS A 266 -6.42 3.34 17.93
CA LYS A 266 -6.56 4.01 19.23
C LYS A 266 -6.08 5.47 19.15
N ALA A 267 -4.95 5.73 18.53
CA ALA A 267 -4.42 7.08 18.34
C ALA A 267 -5.36 7.94 17.48
N MET A 268 -5.78 7.43 16.31
CA MET A 268 -6.69 8.14 15.41
C MET A 268 -8.04 8.44 16.06
N LYS A 269 -8.63 7.48 16.79
CA LYS A 269 -9.88 7.69 17.54
C LYS A 269 -9.75 8.78 18.59
N SER A 270 -8.59 8.92 19.25
CA SER A 270 -8.38 9.99 20.24
C SER A 270 -8.35 11.39 19.61
N LEU A 271 -8.09 11.48 18.31
CA LEU A 271 -8.14 12.71 17.51
C LEU A 271 -9.49 12.90 16.79
N GLY A 272 -10.46 11.99 17.00
CA GLY A 272 -11.77 12.03 16.32
C GLY A 272 -11.72 11.58 14.86
N MET A 273 -10.66 10.88 14.46
CA MET A 273 -10.44 10.44 13.07
C MET A 273 -10.99 9.04 12.81
N GLU A 274 -11.34 8.79 11.55
CA GLU A 274 -11.83 7.49 11.11
C GLU A 274 -10.67 6.52 10.83
N CYS A 275 -10.71 5.38 11.55
CA CYS A 275 -9.81 4.26 11.32
C CYS A 275 -10.56 2.93 11.49
N SER A 276 -10.69 2.17 10.39
CA SER A 276 -11.23 0.82 10.41
C SER A 276 -10.11 -0.20 10.46
N VAL A 277 -10.17 -1.13 11.41
CA VAL A 277 -9.23 -2.26 11.50
C VAL A 277 -10.03 -3.55 11.39
N VAL A 278 -9.67 -4.38 10.41
CA VAL A 278 -10.32 -5.65 10.11
C VAL A 278 -9.32 -6.80 10.24
N SER A 279 -9.71 -7.84 10.93
CA SER A 279 -8.98 -9.09 11.10
C SER A 279 -9.97 -10.24 11.32
N PRO A 280 -9.53 -11.51 11.46
CA PRO A 280 -10.41 -12.62 11.80
C PRO A 280 -11.28 -12.39 13.05
N GLU A 281 -10.78 -11.65 14.05
CA GLU A 281 -11.51 -11.33 15.30
C GLU A 281 -12.16 -9.92 15.27
N HIS A 282 -11.78 -9.06 14.34
CA HIS A 282 -12.27 -7.69 14.23
C HIS A 282 -12.93 -7.52 12.86
N THR A 283 -14.23 -7.82 12.78
CA THR A 283 -14.99 -7.82 11.52
C THR A 283 -15.94 -6.63 11.40
N GLU A 284 -16.06 -5.82 12.45
CA GLU A 284 -16.97 -4.67 12.47
C GLU A 284 -16.43 -3.52 11.63
N THR A 285 -16.96 -3.37 10.45
CA THR A 285 -16.71 -2.23 9.56
C THR A 285 -17.95 -1.98 8.70
N ARG A 286 -18.20 -0.72 8.34
CA ARG A 286 -19.26 -0.37 7.37
C ARG A 286 -18.82 -0.67 5.94
N TYR A 287 -17.54 -0.96 5.72
CA TYR A 287 -16.96 -1.25 4.40
C TYR A 287 -16.80 -2.76 4.22
N GLY A 288 -17.24 -3.29 3.09
CA GLY A 288 -17.07 -4.71 2.76
C GLY A 288 -15.61 -5.08 2.42
N SER A 289 -14.84 -4.11 1.89
CA SER A 289 -13.44 -4.30 1.52
C SER A 289 -12.67 -2.98 1.57
N PHE A 290 -11.35 -3.02 1.42
CA PHE A 290 -10.54 -1.82 1.33
C PHE A 290 -10.79 -1.07 0.00
N GLU A 291 -11.12 -1.77 -1.08
CA GLU A 291 -11.50 -1.14 -2.34
C GLU A 291 -12.78 -0.32 -2.17
N THR A 292 -13.81 -0.89 -1.53
CA THR A 292 -15.07 -0.17 -1.24
C THR A 292 -14.81 1.08 -0.40
N PHE A 293 -13.92 0.98 0.60
CA PHE A 293 -13.52 2.13 1.41
C PHE A 293 -12.90 3.23 0.54
N LEU A 294 -11.90 2.90 -0.28
CA LEU A 294 -11.21 3.89 -1.12
C LEU A 294 -12.14 4.50 -2.17
N ILE A 295 -12.99 3.68 -2.79
CA ILE A 295 -13.99 4.16 -3.75
C ILE A 295 -14.91 5.18 -3.07
N GLU A 296 -15.47 4.85 -1.90
CA GLU A 296 -16.35 5.77 -1.18
C GLU A 296 -15.65 7.10 -0.85
N LYS A 297 -14.40 7.05 -0.36
CA LYS A 297 -13.65 8.26 0.00
C LYS A 297 -13.31 9.15 -1.19
N LEU A 298 -13.14 8.58 -2.36
CA LEU A 298 -12.77 9.31 -3.56
C LEU A 298 -13.98 9.79 -4.37
N THR A 299 -15.16 9.14 -4.24
CA THR A 299 -16.34 9.48 -5.05
C THR A 299 -17.41 10.29 -4.30
N ASN A 300 -17.49 10.17 -2.97
CA ASN A 300 -18.54 10.81 -2.15
C ASN A 300 -18.06 12.02 -1.32
N GLY A 301 -16.83 12.50 -1.55
CA GLY A 301 -16.24 13.68 -0.91
C GLY A 301 -16.39 14.95 -1.72
#